data_a35d8ac2b92b3a4007b2adf7f7f357dc
#
_entry.id   a35d8ac2b92b3a4007b2adf7f7f357dc
#
_cell.length_a   1.000
_cell.length_b   1.000
_cell.length_c   1.000
_cell.angle_alpha   90.00
_cell.angle_beta   90.00
_cell.angle_gamma   90.00
#
_symmetry.space_group_name_H-M   'P 1'
#
loop_
_entity.id
_entity.type
_entity.pdbx_description
1 polymer ?
#
loop_
_entity_poly.entity_id
_entity_poly.type
_entity_poly.pdbx_seq_one_letter_code
_entity_poly.pdbx_strand_id
1 'polypeptide(L)'
;MDAEWSADTRRRAALHGLLADPARVAIVDLLAWSDASPSELGARLGLASNLLAHHVGVLARHGIVRRHRSEGDRRRTYLALVPGALDGVGAAGPARPAPSRVVFVCTANSARSQLAAAAWQRVSPLPTASAGTHPAERVASGALRAARRHRLPPLGEPRSLGDVLVDGDYVITVCDRAHEEAPGLAAGHWSVPDPVRRGDEDAFEAALAQIERRVADLAPRFTGPATTG
;
A
#
# COMPACT_ATOMS: atom_id res chain seq x y z
N MET A 1 4.85 -9.57 -45.56
CA MET A 1 4.06 -8.49 -44.92
C MET A 1 4.33 -8.56 -43.42
N ASP A 2 5.24 -7.74 -42.93
CA ASP A 2 5.50 -7.67 -41.49
C ASP A 2 4.33 -6.91 -40.85
N ALA A 3 3.63 -7.60 -39.95
CA ALA A 3 2.51 -6.99 -39.22
C ALA A 3 3.05 -5.84 -38.33
N GLU A 4 2.67 -4.62 -38.62
CA GLU A 4 3.06 -3.44 -37.83
C GLU A 4 2.19 -3.37 -36.59
N TRP A 5 2.67 -3.98 -35.50
CA TRP A 5 1.98 -3.97 -34.21
C TRP A 5 1.98 -2.58 -33.59
N SER A 6 0.86 -2.18 -32.96
CA SER A 6 0.75 -0.92 -32.24
C SER A 6 1.79 -0.85 -31.09
N ALA A 7 2.14 0.37 -30.66
CA ALA A 7 3.04 0.58 -29.52
C ALA A 7 2.49 -0.07 -28.25
N ASP A 8 1.17 -0.02 -28.04
CA ASP A 8 0.50 -0.66 -26.90
C ASP A 8 0.61 -2.19 -26.96
N THR A 9 0.40 -2.79 -28.13
CA THR A 9 0.55 -4.25 -28.31
C THR A 9 1.98 -4.70 -28.01
N ARG A 10 2.99 -3.96 -28.49
CA ARG A 10 4.40 -4.25 -28.21
C ARG A 10 4.72 -4.12 -26.72
N ARG A 11 4.21 -3.05 -26.06
CA ARG A 11 4.36 -2.85 -24.62
C ARG A 11 3.77 -4.01 -23.82
N ARG A 12 2.54 -4.42 -24.12
CA ARG A 12 1.87 -5.54 -23.45
C ARG A 12 2.62 -6.86 -23.65
N ALA A 13 3.05 -7.14 -24.87
CA ALA A 13 3.85 -8.34 -25.16
C ALA A 13 5.17 -8.35 -24.36
N ALA A 14 5.85 -7.21 -24.26
CA ALA A 14 7.06 -7.07 -23.42
C ALA A 14 6.78 -7.33 -21.95
N LEU A 15 5.66 -6.83 -21.41
CA LEU A 15 5.25 -7.06 -20.02
C LEU A 15 4.93 -8.56 -19.77
N HIS A 16 4.22 -9.23 -20.69
CA HIS A 16 3.98 -10.66 -20.58
C HIS A 16 5.30 -11.46 -20.60
N GLY A 17 6.23 -11.12 -21.49
CA GLY A 17 7.56 -11.74 -21.52
C GLY A 17 8.36 -11.49 -20.25
N LEU A 18 8.27 -10.28 -19.70
CA LEU A 18 8.90 -9.95 -18.42
C LEU A 18 8.33 -10.79 -17.27
N LEU A 19 7.01 -11.02 -17.24
CA LEU A 19 6.31 -11.78 -16.22
C LEU A 19 6.23 -13.30 -16.52
N ALA A 20 6.89 -13.79 -17.55
CA ALA A 20 6.96 -15.23 -17.82
C ALA A 20 7.80 -16.02 -16.79
N ASP A 21 8.51 -15.34 -15.92
CA ASP A 21 9.31 -15.93 -14.84
C ASP A 21 8.50 -16.03 -13.55
N PRO A 22 8.32 -17.20 -12.92
CA PRO A 22 7.51 -17.37 -11.73
C PRO A 22 7.96 -16.52 -10.53
N ALA A 23 9.27 -16.31 -10.36
CA ALA A 23 9.78 -15.50 -9.24
C ALA A 23 9.38 -14.02 -9.42
N ARG A 24 9.38 -13.51 -10.66
CA ARG A 24 8.95 -12.13 -10.93
C ARG A 24 7.45 -11.96 -10.73
N VAL A 25 6.64 -12.95 -11.11
CA VAL A 25 5.19 -12.95 -10.81
C VAL A 25 4.97 -12.93 -9.30
N ALA A 26 5.61 -13.82 -8.54
CA ALA A 26 5.46 -13.88 -7.10
C ALA A 26 5.90 -12.58 -6.39
N ILE A 27 6.97 -11.92 -6.86
CA ILE A 27 7.40 -10.61 -6.37
C ILE A 27 6.32 -9.56 -6.63
N VAL A 28 5.78 -9.51 -7.85
CA VAL A 28 4.73 -8.56 -8.23
C VAL A 28 3.46 -8.79 -7.43
N ASP A 29 3.02 -10.03 -7.28
CA ASP A 29 1.83 -10.40 -6.50
C ASP A 29 1.95 -9.97 -5.05
N LEU A 30 3.13 -10.15 -4.44
CA LEU A 30 3.38 -9.74 -3.07
C LEU A 30 3.38 -8.21 -2.92
N LEU A 31 4.05 -7.52 -3.84
CA LEU A 31 4.10 -6.06 -3.85
C LEU A 31 2.77 -5.40 -4.23
N ALA A 32 1.86 -6.13 -4.82
CA ALA A 32 0.50 -5.65 -5.08
C ALA A 32 -0.35 -5.49 -3.80
N TRP A 33 0.02 -6.21 -2.73
CA TRP A 33 -0.62 -6.11 -1.41
C TRP A 33 0.12 -5.17 -0.46
N SER A 34 1.45 -5.14 -0.55
CA SER A 34 2.29 -4.54 0.48
C SER A 34 3.62 -4.11 -0.11
N ASP A 35 4.08 -2.92 0.22
CA ASP A 35 5.49 -2.60 0.09
C ASP A 35 6.30 -3.50 1.03
N ALA A 36 7.51 -3.86 0.65
CA ALA A 36 8.35 -4.75 1.43
C ALA A 36 9.83 -4.39 1.27
N SER A 37 10.60 -4.58 2.32
CA SER A 37 12.06 -4.57 2.21
C SER A 37 12.55 -5.81 1.45
N PRO A 38 13.76 -5.78 0.85
CA PRO A 38 14.33 -6.97 0.22
C PRO A 38 14.41 -8.18 1.15
N SER A 39 14.70 -7.97 2.44
CA SER A 39 14.77 -9.06 3.43
C SER A 39 13.39 -9.69 3.70
N GLU A 40 12.37 -8.88 3.87
CA GLU A 40 10.99 -9.36 4.05
C GLU A 40 10.48 -10.10 2.82
N LEU A 41 10.76 -9.56 1.63
CA LEU A 41 10.37 -10.18 0.38
C LEU A 41 11.07 -11.52 0.16
N GLY A 42 12.39 -11.59 0.42
CA GLY A 42 13.17 -12.82 0.35
C GLY A 42 12.67 -13.89 1.33
N ALA A 43 12.38 -13.50 2.56
CA ALA A 43 11.85 -14.40 3.58
C ALA A 43 10.46 -14.97 3.20
N ARG A 44 9.56 -14.12 2.69
CA ARG A 44 8.21 -14.54 2.28
C ARG A 44 8.21 -15.46 1.05
N LEU A 45 9.16 -15.26 0.12
CA LEU A 45 9.25 -16.03 -1.12
C LEU A 45 10.23 -17.21 -1.05
N GLY A 46 10.98 -17.34 0.03
CA GLY A 46 12.03 -18.37 0.14
C GLY A 46 13.18 -18.17 -0.85
N LEU A 47 13.42 -16.94 -1.32
CA LEU A 47 14.44 -16.63 -2.32
C LEU A 47 15.76 -16.20 -1.67
N ALA A 48 16.88 -16.77 -2.15
CA ALA A 48 18.20 -16.29 -1.79
C ALA A 48 18.41 -14.82 -2.22
N SER A 49 19.15 -14.05 -1.42
CA SER A 49 19.29 -12.60 -1.61
C SER A 49 19.85 -12.20 -2.98
N ASN A 50 20.78 -12.96 -3.54
CA ASN A 50 21.36 -12.71 -4.87
C ASN A 50 20.32 -12.93 -5.98
N LEU A 51 19.51 -13.97 -5.88
CA LEU A 51 18.46 -14.30 -6.85
C LEU A 51 17.34 -13.25 -6.79
N LEU A 52 16.90 -12.90 -5.57
CA LEU A 52 15.94 -11.81 -5.37
C LEU A 52 16.45 -10.50 -5.96
N ALA A 53 17.72 -10.13 -5.68
CA ALA A 53 18.31 -8.90 -6.21
C ALA A 53 18.33 -8.88 -7.73
N HIS A 54 18.58 -10.04 -8.38
CA HIS A 54 18.52 -10.20 -9.83
C HIS A 54 17.11 -9.89 -10.36
N HIS A 55 16.06 -10.57 -9.85
CA HIS A 55 14.68 -10.40 -10.32
C HIS A 55 14.14 -8.99 -10.06
N VAL A 56 14.40 -8.45 -8.85
CA VAL A 56 14.04 -7.06 -8.53
C VAL A 56 14.78 -6.08 -9.44
N GLY A 57 16.06 -6.33 -9.75
CA GLY A 57 16.83 -5.52 -10.68
C GLY A 57 16.24 -5.52 -12.09
N VAL A 58 15.75 -6.66 -12.57
CA VAL A 58 15.05 -6.77 -13.85
C VAL A 58 13.76 -5.95 -13.82
N LEU A 59 12.90 -6.16 -12.82
CA LEU A 59 11.64 -5.43 -12.67
C LEU A 59 11.84 -3.91 -12.54
N ALA A 60 12.88 -3.49 -11.82
CA ALA A 60 13.19 -2.07 -11.66
C ALA A 60 13.68 -1.40 -12.96
N ARG A 61 14.52 -2.08 -13.74
CA ARG A 61 14.95 -1.57 -15.06
C ARG A 61 13.80 -1.37 -16.04
N HIS A 62 12.73 -2.17 -15.90
CA HIS A 62 11.52 -2.06 -16.73
C HIS A 62 10.44 -1.15 -16.10
N GLY A 63 10.76 -0.44 -15.02
CA GLY A 63 9.84 0.49 -14.39
C GLY A 63 8.65 -0.15 -13.67
N ILE A 64 8.71 -1.46 -13.36
CA ILE A 64 7.62 -2.16 -12.66
C ILE A 64 7.74 -1.98 -11.14
N VAL A 65 8.97 -2.00 -10.64
CA VAL A 65 9.27 -1.85 -9.21
C VAL A 65 10.14 -0.62 -9.01
N ARG A 66 9.82 0.18 -8.01
CA ARG A 66 10.67 1.28 -7.54
C ARG A 66 11.25 0.96 -6.16
N ARG A 67 12.38 1.58 -5.88
CA ARG A 67 13.03 1.53 -4.57
C ARG A 67 12.94 2.90 -3.91
N HIS A 68 12.69 2.93 -2.62
CA HIS A 68 12.77 4.17 -1.85
C HIS A 68 13.30 3.89 -0.45
N ARG A 69 13.90 4.90 0.17
CA ARG A 69 14.39 4.80 1.54
C ARG A 69 13.26 4.99 2.52
N SER A 70 13.29 4.25 3.63
CA SER A 70 12.37 4.44 4.74
C SER A 70 12.44 5.87 5.30
N GLU A 71 11.29 6.41 5.65
CA GLU A 71 11.20 7.66 6.43
C GLU A 71 11.37 7.42 7.94
N GLY A 72 11.24 6.18 8.41
CA GLY A 72 11.55 5.75 9.76
C GLY A 72 13.05 5.52 9.94
N ASP A 73 13.52 4.32 9.64
CA ASP A 73 14.95 3.97 9.60
C ASP A 73 15.51 4.20 8.19
N ARG A 74 16.19 5.31 7.99
CA ARG A 74 16.78 5.70 6.68
C ARG A 74 17.78 4.70 6.11
N ARG A 75 18.25 3.72 6.88
CA ARG A 75 19.09 2.61 6.41
C ARG A 75 18.28 1.55 5.69
N ARG A 76 16.98 1.44 5.96
CA ARG A 76 16.08 0.51 5.27
C ARG A 76 15.67 1.03 3.90
N THR A 77 15.42 0.10 3.00
CA THR A 77 14.89 0.36 1.66
C THR A 77 13.64 -0.47 1.47
N TYR A 78 12.59 0.15 0.95
CA TYR A 78 11.37 -0.55 0.54
C TYR A 78 11.27 -0.65 -0.98
N LEU A 79 10.66 -1.72 -1.42
CA LEU A 79 10.26 -2.01 -2.79
C LEU A 79 8.76 -1.78 -2.90
N ALA A 80 8.33 -1.08 -3.93
CA ALA A 80 6.93 -0.82 -4.22
C ALA A 80 6.67 -0.99 -5.72
N LEU A 81 5.45 -1.39 -6.08
CA LEU A 81 5.03 -1.32 -7.47
C LEU A 81 4.93 0.13 -7.93
N VAL A 82 5.28 0.37 -9.18
CA VAL A 82 5.03 1.65 -9.84
C VAL A 82 3.56 1.66 -10.28
N PRO A 83 2.76 2.65 -9.86
CA PRO A 83 1.36 2.75 -10.26
C PRO A 83 1.18 2.72 -11.77
N GLY A 84 0.23 1.93 -12.26
CA GLY A 84 -0.06 1.80 -13.69
C GLY A 84 0.98 1.02 -14.51
N ALA A 85 2.08 0.56 -13.90
CA ALA A 85 3.13 -0.15 -14.64
C ALA A 85 2.64 -1.46 -15.27
N LEU A 86 1.62 -2.07 -14.68
CA LEU A 86 1.02 -3.35 -15.09
C LEU A 86 -0.36 -3.20 -15.73
N ASP A 87 -0.76 -1.97 -16.10
CA ASP A 87 -2.05 -1.74 -16.74
C ASP A 87 -2.14 -2.53 -18.05
N GLY A 88 -3.27 -3.23 -18.21
CA GLY A 88 -3.54 -4.06 -19.40
C GLY A 88 -2.92 -5.46 -19.38
N VAL A 89 -2.23 -5.87 -18.30
CA VAL A 89 -1.64 -7.23 -18.19
C VAL A 89 -2.36 -8.10 -17.16
N GLY A 90 -3.35 -7.55 -16.47
CA GLY A 90 -4.18 -8.32 -15.53
C GLY A 90 -3.43 -8.83 -14.29
N ALA A 91 -2.39 -8.13 -13.86
CA ALA A 91 -1.66 -8.48 -12.64
C ALA A 91 -2.50 -8.15 -11.40
N ALA A 92 -3.44 -9.01 -11.10
CA ALA A 92 -4.07 -9.07 -9.80
C ALA A 92 -3.52 -10.32 -9.09
N GLY A 93 -2.80 -10.14 -8.00
CA GLY A 93 -2.49 -11.26 -7.12
C GLY A 93 -3.76 -11.98 -6.68
N PRO A 94 -3.66 -13.20 -6.14
CA PRO A 94 -4.83 -14.00 -5.78
C PRO A 94 -5.74 -13.23 -4.83
N ALA A 95 -7.06 -13.33 -5.05
CA ALA A 95 -8.04 -12.80 -4.14
C ALA A 95 -7.92 -13.46 -2.76
N ARG A 96 -8.27 -12.75 -1.69
CA ARG A 96 -8.27 -13.25 -0.31
C ARG A 96 -9.67 -13.18 0.28
N PRO A 97 -10.01 -14.08 1.21
CA PRO A 97 -11.23 -13.93 1.99
C PRO A 97 -11.29 -12.55 2.64
N ALA A 98 -12.49 -11.96 2.66
CA ALA A 98 -12.71 -10.67 3.29
C ALA A 98 -12.47 -10.79 4.80
N PRO A 99 -11.67 -9.90 5.41
CA PRO A 99 -11.52 -9.83 6.85
C PRO A 99 -12.78 -9.24 7.49
N SER A 100 -12.93 -9.40 8.80
CA SER A 100 -14.02 -8.75 9.52
C SER A 100 -13.92 -7.22 9.48
N ARG A 101 -12.68 -6.69 9.50
CA ARG A 101 -12.40 -5.26 9.48
C ARG A 101 -10.99 -4.97 8.95
N VAL A 102 -10.81 -3.83 8.28
CA VAL A 102 -9.50 -3.30 7.87
C VAL A 102 -9.11 -2.14 8.77
N VAL A 103 -7.92 -2.19 9.37
CA VAL A 103 -7.41 -1.14 10.26
C VAL A 103 -6.16 -0.51 9.67
N PHE A 104 -6.20 0.80 9.47
CA PHE A 104 -5.05 1.57 8.99
C PHE A 104 -4.27 2.17 10.15
N VAL A 105 -2.95 1.98 10.15
CA VAL A 105 -2.08 2.39 11.25
C VAL A 105 -0.95 3.29 10.72
N CYS A 106 -0.73 4.42 11.39
CA CYS A 106 0.47 5.23 11.24
C CYS A 106 1.03 5.59 12.62
N THR A 107 2.07 6.41 12.71
CA THR A 107 2.61 6.81 14.01
C THR A 107 1.61 7.66 14.81
N ALA A 108 1.18 8.78 14.26
CA ALA A 108 0.42 9.79 15.02
C ALA A 108 -1.11 9.68 14.90
N ASN A 109 -1.65 8.85 14.03
CA ASN A 109 -3.09 8.80 13.69
C ASN A 109 -3.70 10.20 13.42
N SER A 110 -2.89 11.11 12.90
CA SER A 110 -3.30 12.51 12.66
C SER A 110 -3.51 12.86 11.19
N ALA A 111 -3.04 12.02 10.25
CA ALA A 111 -3.18 12.24 8.81
C ALA A 111 -3.36 10.93 8.04
N ARG A 112 -2.26 10.22 7.71
CA ARG A 112 -2.24 9.10 6.76
C ARG A 112 -3.26 8.00 7.06
N SER A 113 -3.28 7.48 8.27
CA SER A 113 -4.21 6.40 8.66
C SER A 113 -5.68 6.89 8.70
N GLN A 114 -5.92 8.12 9.11
CA GLN A 114 -7.24 8.75 9.08
C GLN A 114 -7.75 8.89 7.63
N LEU A 115 -6.92 9.44 6.73
CA LEU A 115 -7.24 9.57 5.31
C LEU A 115 -7.46 8.22 4.64
N ALA A 116 -6.67 7.20 5.02
CA ALA A 116 -6.81 5.85 4.48
C ALA A 116 -8.14 5.19 4.91
N ALA A 117 -8.53 5.31 6.18
CA ALA A 117 -9.81 4.81 6.64
C ALA A 117 -10.98 5.55 5.96
N ALA A 118 -10.91 6.86 5.82
CA ALA A 118 -11.94 7.65 5.15
C ALA A 118 -12.04 7.32 3.64
N ALA A 119 -10.92 7.12 2.96
CA ALA A 119 -10.92 6.68 1.57
C ALA A 119 -11.48 5.27 1.41
N TRP A 120 -11.18 4.35 2.34
CA TRP A 120 -11.72 3.00 2.36
C TRP A 120 -13.24 2.97 2.47
N GLN A 121 -13.82 3.76 3.37
CA GLN A 121 -15.27 3.85 3.56
C GLN A 121 -16.02 4.26 2.29
N ARG A 122 -15.38 4.96 1.37
CA ARG A 122 -16.00 5.37 0.10
C ARG A 122 -16.13 4.25 -0.93
N VAL A 123 -15.25 3.24 -0.87
CA VAL A 123 -15.13 2.25 -1.96
C VAL A 123 -15.39 0.82 -1.51
N SER A 124 -15.47 0.57 -0.20
CA SER A 124 -15.64 -0.77 0.35
C SER A 124 -16.73 -0.80 1.43
N PRO A 125 -17.59 -1.81 1.44
CA PRO A 125 -18.55 -2.04 2.51
C PRO A 125 -17.90 -2.64 3.77
N LEU A 126 -16.65 -3.12 3.68
CA LEU A 126 -15.96 -3.71 4.83
C LEU A 126 -15.70 -2.65 5.89
N PRO A 127 -16.01 -2.94 7.16
CA PRO A 127 -15.73 -2.05 8.28
C PRO A 127 -14.27 -1.64 8.32
N THR A 128 -14.01 -0.42 8.77
CA THR A 128 -12.65 0.09 8.90
C THR A 128 -12.48 0.94 10.14
N ALA A 129 -11.23 1.02 10.59
CA ALA A 129 -10.81 1.92 11.65
C ALA A 129 -9.40 2.46 11.37
N SER A 130 -8.95 3.41 12.19
CA SER A 130 -7.58 3.89 12.15
C SER A 130 -7.01 4.07 13.56
N ALA A 131 -5.69 3.85 13.69
CA ALA A 131 -4.98 3.98 14.95
C ALA A 131 -3.57 4.53 14.76
N GLY A 132 -2.93 4.91 15.88
CA GLY A 132 -1.54 5.36 15.94
C GLY A 132 -0.72 4.55 16.93
N THR A 133 0.57 4.35 16.63
CA THR A 133 1.53 3.83 17.63
C THR A 133 1.78 4.85 18.73
N HIS A 134 1.75 6.15 18.38
CA HIS A 134 1.90 7.31 19.27
C HIS A 134 0.90 8.40 18.86
N PRO A 135 -0.36 8.29 19.28
CA PRO A 135 -1.42 9.20 18.84
C PRO A 135 -1.10 10.66 19.18
N ALA A 136 -1.35 11.55 18.23
CA ALA A 136 -1.29 12.99 18.47
C ALA A 136 -2.55 13.45 19.23
N GLU A 137 -2.51 14.64 19.80
CA GLU A 137 -3.66 15.25 20.48
C GLU A 137 -4.82 15.56 19.52
N ARG A 138 -4.51 15.86 18.26
CA ARG A 138 -5.49 16.25 17.24
C ARG A 138 -5.09 15.83 15.84
N VAL A 139 -6.08 15.76 14.96
CA VAL A 139 -5.89 15.55 13.51
C VAL A 139 -5.19 16.78 12.91
N ALA A 140 -4.26 16.53 11.99
CA ALA A 140 -3.56 17.59 11.28
C ALA A 140 -4.53 18.43 10.43
N SER A 141 -4.43 19.75 10.51
CA SER A 141 -5.32 20.68 9.79
C SER A 141 -5.27 20.46 8.27
N GLY A 142 -4.11 20.11 7.71
CA GLY A 142 -3.95 19.76 6.30
C GLY A 142 -4.74 18.51 5.91
N ALA A 143 -4.78 17.49 6.78
CA ALA A 143 -5.58 16.29 6.55
C ALA A 143 -7.08 16.60 6.56
N LEU A 144 -7.53 17.46 7.49
CA LEU A 144 -8.93 17.92 7.53
C LEU A 144 -9.31 18.70 6.26
N ARG A 145 -8.41 19.57 5.76
CA ARG A 145 -8.66 20.31 4.51
C ARG A 145 -8.72 19.37 3.30
N ALA A 146 -7.76 18.45 3.17
CA ALA A 146 -7.75 17.46 2.10
C ALA A 146 -9.02 16.61 2.12
N ALA A 147 -9.40 16.07 3.28
CA ALA A 147 -10.62 15.28 3.44
C ALA A 147 -11.87 16.06 2.99
N ARG A 148 -12.03 17.32 3.40
CA ARG A 148 -13.17 18.16 2.98
C ARG A 148 -13.19 18.42 1.48
N ARG A 149 -12.03 18.74 0.88
CA ARG A 149 -11.91 19.02 -0.57
C ARG A 149 -12.31 17.81 -1.40
N HIS A 150 -11.89 16.62 -0.97
CA HIS A 150 -12.20 15.36 -1.65
C HIS A 150 -13.51 14.72 -1.19
N ARG A 151 -14.30 15.41 -0.35
CA ARG A 151 -15.60 14.92 0.17
C ARG A 151 -15.48 13.55 0.82
N LEU A 152 -14.38 13.31 1.53
CA LEU A 152 -14.23 12.11 2.34
C LEU A 152 -15.12 12.17 3.58
N PRO A 153 -15.49 11.02 4.15
CA PRO A 153 -16.12 10.96 5.46
C PRO A 153 -15.33 11.74 6.51
N PRO A 154 -15.98 12.27 7.55
CA PRO A 154 -15.31 13.01 8.62
C PRO A 154 -14.20 12.19 9.27
N LEU A 155 -13.06 12.82 9.50
CA LEU A 155 -11.96 12.21 10.25
C LEU A 155 -12.30 12.25 11.74
N GLY A 156 -11.95 11.16 12.45
CA GLY A 156 -12.17 11.05 13.89
C GLY A 156 -11.03 11.63 14.72
N GLU A 157 -11.10 11.48 16.04
CA GLU A 157 -10.00 11.80 16.94
C GLU A 157 -8.86 10.76 16.82
N PRO A 158 -7.59 11.16 17.03
CA PRO A 158 -6.49 10.21 17.10
C PRO A 158 -6.67 9.22 18.26
N ARG A 159 -6.45 7.93 17.97
CA ARG A 159 -6.63 6.83 18.90
C ARG A 159 -5.41 5.92 18.92
N SER A 160 -5.15 5.30 20.08
CA SER A 160 -4.03 4.36 20.23
C SER A 160 -4.34 2.99 19.62
N LEU A 161 -3.30 2.18 19.37
CA LEU A 161 -3.47 0.79 18.94
C LEU A 161 -4.30 0.00 19.95
N GLY A 162 -4.01 0.14 21.24
CA GLY A 162 -4.68 -0.59 22.30
C GLY A 162 -6.18 -0.29 22.43
N ASP A 163 -6.61 0.91 22.03
CA ASP A 163 -8.03 1.30 22.06
C ASP A 163 -8.81 0.84 20.84
N VAL A 164 -8.12 0.44 19.77
CA VAL A 164 -8.75 0.19 18.47
C VAL A 164 -8.66 -1.26 18.03
N LEU A 165 -7.49 -1.90 18.18
CA LEU A 165 -7.26 -3.23 17.63
C LEU A 165 -8.01 -4.31 18.38
N VAL A 166 -8.58 -5.24 17.61
CA VAL A 166 -9.18 -6.47 18.10
C VAL A 166 -8.65 -7.66 17.28
N ASP A 167 -8.81 -8.87 17.83
CA ASP A 167 -8.42 -10.09 17.13
C ASP A 167 -9.17 -10.23 15.80
N GLY A 168 -8.45 -10.63 14.76
CA GLY A 168 -9.02 -10.81 13.43
C GLY A 168 -9.00 -9.55 12.55
N ASP A 169 -8.50 -8.41 13.04
CA ASP A 169 -8.31 -7.23 12.21
C ASP A 169 -7.26 -7.45 11.12
N TYR A 170 -7.55 -6.99 9.92
CA TYR A 170 -6.57 -6.90 8.84
C TYR A 170 -5.85 -5.56 8.93
N VAL A 171 -4.65 -5.56 9.51
CA VAL A 171 -3.90 -4.34 9.80
C VAL A 171 -3.03 -3.95 8.61
N ILE A 172 -3.10 -2.69 8.21
CA ILE A 172 -2.23 -2.08 7.20
C ILE A 172 -1.52 -0.87 7.81
N THR A 173 -0.20 -0.95 7.93
CA THR A 173 0.59 0.23 8.29
C THR A 173 0.74 1.14 7.08
N VAL A 174 0.52 2.44 7.27
CA VAL A 174 0.60 3.45 6.19
C VAL A 174 1.72 4.47 6.42
N CYS A 175 2.72 4.09 7.18
CA CYS A 175 3.99 4.80 7.32
C CYS A 175 5.08 3.85 7.80
N ASP A 176 6.31 4.09 7.32
CA ASP A 176 7.47 3.24 7.59
C ASP A 176 7.74 3.13 9.09
N ARG A 177 7.69 4.26 9.81
CA ARG A 177 7.97 4.29 11.24
C ARG A 177 7.06 3.37 12.05
N ALA A 178 5.74 3.44 11.85
CA ALA A 178 4.82 2.55 12.57
C ALA A 178 5.02 1.08 12.21
N HIS A 179 5.40 0.80 10.94
CA HIS A 179 5.72 -0.55 10.50
C HIS A 179 6.97 -1.10 11.18
N GLU A 180 7.99 -0.27 11.33
CA GLU A 180 9.27 -0.63 11.95
C GLU A 180 9.20 -0.74 13.47
N GLU A 181 8.36 0.09 14.13
CA GLU A 181 8.14 0.07 15.57
C GLU A 181 7.30 -1.13 16.04
N ALA A 182 6.44 -1.69 15.18
CA ALA A 182 5.55 -2.80 15.52
C ALA A 182 5.73 -3.98 14.56
N PRO A 183 6.87 -4.66 14.55
CA PRO A 183 7.13 -5.79 13.67
C PRO A 183 6.15 -6.92 13.92
N GLY A 184 5.60 -7.49 12.83
CA GLY A 184 4.62 -8.58 12.91
C GLY A 184 3.17 -8.13 13.13
N LEU A 185 2.91 -6.86 13.44
CA LEU A 185 1.55 -6.34 13.62
C LEU A 185 0.76 -6.33 12.30
N ALA A 186 1.38 -5.91 11.21
CA ALA A 186 0.69 -5.61 9.97
C ALA A 186 0.69 -6.78 8.98
N ALA A 187 -0.47 -7.08 8.42
CA ALA A 187 -0.64 -7.97 7.27
C ALA A 187 -0.17 -7.32 5.96
N GLY A 188 -0.18 -5.98 5.90
CA GLY A 188 0.28 -5.19 4.77
C GLY A 188 0.95 -3.89 5.22
N HIS A 189 1.81 -3.36 4.36
CA HIS A 189 2.50 -2.08 4.58
C HIS A 189 2.45 -1.21 3.33
N TRP A 190 2.12 0.06 3.49
CA TRP A 190 2.18 1.08 2.45
C TRP A 190 3.13 2.20 2.90
N SER A 191 4.23 2.35 2.22
CA SER A 191 5.17 3.45 2.47
C SER A 191 4.61 4.74 1.86
N VAL A 192 3.82 5.47 2.66
CA VAL A 192 3.25 6.76 2.28
C VAL A 192 4.08 7.87 2.92
N PRO A 193 4.67 8.79 2.12
CA PRO A 193 5.42 9.93 2.66
C PRO A 193 4.62 10.76 3.65
N ASP A 194 5.31 11.32 4.65
CA ASP A 194 4.67 12.09 5.71
C ASP A 194 4.28 13.50 5.26
N PRO A 195 2.98 13.78 5.04
CA PRO A 195 2.54 15.10 4.61
C PRO A 195 2.69 16.15 5.72
N VAL A 196 2.67 15.73 7.00
CA VAL A 196 2.77 16.65 8.13
C VAL A 196 4.16 17.26 8.25
N ARG A 197 5.20 16.49 7.91
CA ARG A 197 6.58 16.98 7.92
C ARG A 197 6.84 18.09 6.91
N ARG A 198 6.21 18.03 5.74
CA ARG A 198 6.28 19.10 4.74
C ARG A 198 5.33 20.24 5.09
N GLY A 199 4.14 19.91 5.59
CA GLY A 199 3.14 20.85 6.05
C GLY A 199 2.41 21.63 4.95
N ASP A 200 2.86 21.52 3.69
CA ASP A 200 2.22 22.17 2.54
C ASP A 200 1.02 21.36 2.05
N GLU A 201 0.15 22.02 1.30
CA GLU A 201 -1.08 21.44 0.77
C GLU A 201 -0.78 20.32 -0.23
N ASP A 202 0.20 20.51 -1.10
CA ASP A 202 0.58 19.55 -2.14
C ASP A 202 1.03 18.21 -1.52
N ALA A 203 1.68 18.24 -0.35
CA ALA A 203 2.08 17.02 0.34
C ALA A 203 0.86 16.21 0.82
N PHE A 204 -0.19 16.89 1.33
CA PHE A 204 -1.42 16.21 1.75
C PHE A 204 -2.18 15.66 0.53
N GLU A 205 -2.25 16.40 -0.57
CA GLU A 205 -2.86 15.94 -1.82
C GLU A 205 -2.12 14.74 -2.41
N ALA A 206 -0.79 14.78 -2.44
CA ALA A 206 0.02 13.67 -2.93
C ALA A 206 -0.13 12.40 -2.08
N ALA A 207 -0.15 12.56 -0.75
CA ALA A 207 -0.37 11.45 0.17
C ALA A 207 -1.77 10.85 0.00
N LEU A 208 -2.81 11.68 -0.10
CA LEU A 208 -4.18 11.23 -0.32
C LEU A 208 -4.32 10.52 -1.66
N ALA A 209 -3.81 11.09 -2.74
CA ALA A 209 -3.85 10.47 -4.06
C ALA A 209 -3.14 9.10 -4.10
N GLN A 210 -2.02 8.95 -3.38
CA GLN A 210 -1.35 7.66 -3.25
C GLN A 210 -2.20 6.67 -2.45
N ILE A 211 -2.82 7.09 -1.36
CA ILE A 211 -3.71 6.29 -0.52
C ILE A 211 -4.93 5.83 -1.32
N GLU A 212 -5.60 6.74 -2.02
CA GLU A 212 -6.80 6.42 -2.81
C GLU A 212 -6.52 5.37 -3.89
N ARG A 213 -5.40 5.48 -4.59
CA ARG A 213 -4.98 4.45 -5.55
C ARG A 213 -4.78 3.08 -4.88
N ARG A 214 -4.07 3.04 -3.75
CA ARG A 214 -3.84 1.80 -2.99
C ARG A 214 -5.13 1.17 -2.49
N VAL A 215 -6.05 2.00 -2.04
CA VAL A 215 -7.38 1.56 -1.59
C VAL A 215 -8.17 1.01 -2.77
N ALA A 216 -8.18 1.69 -3.92
CA ALA A 216 -8.87 1.23 -5.12
C ALA A 216 -8.30 -0.09 -5.66
N ASP A 217 -6.98 -0.29 -5.54
CA ASP A 217 -6.31 -1.53 -5.95
C ASP A 217 -6.57 -2.69 -4.97
N LEU A 218 -6.69 -2.39 -3.67
CA LEU A 218 -6.81 -3.41 -2.64
C LEU A 218 -8.25 -3.86 -2.40
N ALA A 219 -9.21 -2.95 -2.33
CA ALA A 219 -10.58 -3.25 -1.93
C ALA A 219 -11.23 -4.37 -2.76
N PRO A 220 -11.10 -4.41 -4.11
CA PRO A 220 -11.67 -5.47 -4.94
C PRO A 220 -11.03 -6.85 -4.74
N ARG A 221 -9.88 -6.93 -4.07
CA ARG A 221 -9.16 -8.20 -3.86
C ARG A 221 -9.67 -8.99 -2.68
N PHE A 222 -10.49 -8.42 -1.83
CA PHE A 222 -11.20 -9.13 -0.80
C PHE A 222 -12.51 -9.68 -1.39
N THR A 223 -12.65 -11.01 -1.40
CA THR A 223 -13.82 -11.71 -1.94
C THR A 223 -14.59 -12.42 -0.83
N GLY A 224 -15.89 -12.39 -0.92
CA GLY A 224 -16.81 -13.02 0.03
C GLY A 224 -17.85 -12.03 0.53
N PRO A 225 -18.98 -12.49 1.10
CA PRO A 225 -19.94 -11.62 1.73
C PRO A 225 -19.27 -10.90 2.90
N ALA A 226 -19.47 -9.58 2.98
CA ALA A 226 -19.25 -8.89 4.23
C ALA A 226 -20.09 -9.61 5.28
N THR A 227 -19.47 -10.23 6.25
CA THR A 227 -20.20 -10.88 7.34
C THR A 227 -20.87 -9.77 8.13
N THR A 228 -22.14 -9.49 7.82
CA THR A 228 -23.02 -8.76 8.71
C THR A 228 -23.25 -9.62 9.94
N GLY A 229 -22.49 -9.36 11.00
CA GLY A 229 -22.79 -9.81 12.35
C GLY A 229 -23.69 -8.81 13.03
#